data_44b392e9c427c91bf1fc588619bcf771
#
_entry.id   44b392e9c427c91bf1fc588619bcf771
#
_cell.length_a   1.000
_cell.length_b   1.000
_cell.length_c   1.000
_cell.angle_alpha   90.00
_cell.angle_beta   90.00
_cell.angle_gamma   90.00
#
_symmetry.space_group_name_H-M   'P 1'
#
loop_
_entity.id
_entity.type
_entity.pdbx_description
1 polymer ?
#
loop_
_entity_poly.entity_id
_entity_poly.type
_entity_poly.pdbx_seq_one_letter_code
_entity_poly.pdbx_strand_id
1 'polypeptide(L)'
;MAQKYLITSALPYVNGELHLGHLIGCYLPSDVYARFCRARGRDVLFVCGADEHGTPAVVGAAAEGLPIIEYNNKYYEKHLRAVRDFNLSFDLYGRTHRKTGKVNSRII
;
A
#
# COMPACT_ATOMS: atom_id res chain seq x y z
N MET A 1 -15.68 -26.13 0.05
CA MET A 1 -14.77 -25.09 -0.51
C MET A 1 -14.58 -23.98 0.50
N ALA A 2 -13.35 -23.49 0.64
CA ALA A 2 -13.08 -22.34 1.50
C ALA A 2 -13.79 -21.09 0.97
N GLN A 3 -14.32 -20.28 1.88
CA GLN A 3 -14.86 -18.98 1.53
C GLN A 3 -13.73 -18.05 1.06
N LYS A 4 -13.97 -17.31 0.01
CA LYS A 4 -13.02 -16.34 -0.57
C LYS A 4 -13.29 -14.94 -0.02
N TYR A 5 -12.24 -14.29 0.42
CA TYR A 5 -12.27 -12.93 0.98
C TYR A 5 -11.30 -12.03 0.24
N LEU A 6 -11.80 -10.94 -0.27
CA LEU A 6 -10.97 -9.83 -0.73
C LEU A 6 -10.97 -8.76 0.36
N ILE A 7 -9.81 -8.48 0.91
CA ILE A 7 -9.63 -7.44 1.93
C ILE A 7 -8.79 -6.32 1.33
N THR A 8 -9.28 -5.09 1.44
CA THR A 8 -8.61 -3.91 0.93
C THR A 8 -8.41 -2.90 2.05
N SER A 9 -7.36 -2.10 1.93
CA SER A 9 -7.14 -0.93 2.76
C SER A 9 -7.16 0.33 1.90
N ALA A 10 -7.49 1.47 2.50
CA ALA A 10 -7.46 2.74 1.79
C ALA A 10 -6.06 3.01 1.24
N LEU A 11 -5.98 3.44 -0.02
CA LEU A 11 -4.72 3.75 -0.68
C LEU A 11 -4.15 5.07 -0.15
N PRO A 12 -2.94 5.09 0.41
CA PRO A 12 -2.31 6.33 0.82
C PRO A 12 -1.77 7.10 -0.39
N TYR A 13 -1.84 8.42 -0.33
CA TYR A 13 -1.11 9.26 -1.27
C TYR A 13 0.40 9.17 -1.03
N VAL A 14 1.19 9.25 -2.12
CA VAL A 14 2.66 9.28 -2.04
C VAL A 14 3.19 10.69 -1.78
N ASN A 15 2.54 11.45 -0.94
CA ASN A 15 2.91 12.83 -0.63
C ASN A 15 3.62 12.99 0.73
N GLY A 16 4.09 11.90 1.28
CA GLY A 16 4.79 11.85 2.57
C GLY A 16 4.98 10.42 3.04
N GLU A 17 5.61 10.28 4.20
CA GLU A 17 5.76 8.99 4.85
C GLU A 17 4.44 8.51 5.46
N LEU A 18 4.29 7.20 5.61
CA LEU A 18 3.20 6.66 6.41
C LEU A 18 3.42 7.04 7.88
N HIS A 19 2.38 7.54 8.51
CA HIS A 19 2.40 7.89 9.93
C HIS A 19 1.50 6.96 10.76
N LEU A 20 1.52 7.12 12.08
CA LEU A 20 0.76 6.28 13.00
C LEU A 20 -0.74 6.24 12.67
N GLY A 21 -1.31 7.35 12.19
CA GLY A 21 -2.71 7.39 11.77
C GLY A 21 -3.03 6.42 10.63
N HIS A 22 -2.14 6.31 9.64
CA HIS A 22 -2.27 5.32 8.57
C HIS A 22 -2.16 3.89 9.11
N LEU A 23 -1.16 3.66 9.95
CA LEU A 23 -0.83 2.31 10.45
C LEU A 23 -1.89 1.81 11.43
N ILE A 24 -2.19 2.58 12.47
CA ILE A 24 -3.12 2.17 13.53
C ILE A 24 -4.58 2.28 13.08
N GLY A 25 -4.91 3.32 12.30
CA GLY A 25 -6.27 3.58 11.87
C GLY A 25 -6.75 2.72 10.71
N CYS A 26 -5.85 2.21 9.89
CA CYS A 26 -6.19 1.54 8.64
C CYS A 26 -5.46 0.21 8.43
N TYR A 27 -4.13 0.22 8.39
CA TYR A 27 -3.37 -0.97 7.92
C TYR A 27 -3.29 -2.08 8.95
N LEU A 28 -3.00 -1.77 10.21
CA LEU A 28 -2.96 -2.78 11.26
C LEU A 28 -4.30 -3.46 11.50
N PRO A 29 -5.44 -2.76 11.59
CA PRO A 29 -6.74 -3.40 11.69
C PRO A 29 -7.05 -4.32 10.51
N SER A 30 -6.76 -3.90 9.30
CA SER A 30 -6.96 -4.72 8.10
C SER A 30 -6.06 -5.96 8.11
N ASP A 31 -4.81 -5.82 8.50
CA ASP A 31 -3.85 -6.91 8.61
C ASP A 31 -4.25 -7.93 9.67
N VAL A 32 -4.69 -7.46 10.83
CA VAL A 32 -5.20 -8.33 11.90
C VAL A 32 -6.39 -9.14 11.40
N TYR A 33 -7.31 -8.51 10.70
CA TYR A 33 -8.48 -9.19 10.13
C TYR A 33 -8.08 -10.21 9.06
N ALA A 34 -7.15 -9.85 8.18
CA ALA A 34 -6.64 -10.76 7.16
C ALA A 34 -5.99 -12.01 7.79
N ARG A 35 -5.16 -11.82 8.81
CA ARG A 35 -4.53 -12.92 9.55
C ARG A 35 -5.56 -13.79 10.27
N PHE A 36 -6.56 -13.19 10.89
CA PHE A 36 -7.66 -13.91 11.52
C PHE A 36 -8.40 -14.78 10.49
N CYS A 37 -8.75 -14.22 9.34
CA CYS A 37 -9.43 -14.96 8.28
C CYS A 37 -8.60 -16.14 7.78
N ARG A 38 -7.29 -15.95 7.58
CA ARG A 38 -6.37 -17.03 7.18
C ARG A 38 -6.30 -18.12 8.24
N ALA A 39 -6.20 -17.74 9.51
CA ALA A 39 -6.18 -18.68 10.62
C ALA A 39 -7.48 -19.50 10.72
N ARG A 40 -8.59 -18.96 10.23
CA ARG A 40 -9.87 -19.65 10.13
C ARG A 40 -10.04 -20.51 8.87
N GLY A 41 -8.96 -20.70 8.10
CA GLY A 41 -8.97 -21.52 6.89
C GLY A 41 -9.68 -20.89 5.69
N ARG A 42 -9.87 -19.56 5.70
CA ARG A 42 -10.47 -18.83 4.57
C ARG A 42 -9.42 -18.53 3.52
N ASP A 43 -9.83 -18.48 2.25
CA ASP A 43 -8.99 -18.08 1.14
C ASP A 43 -8.99 -16.54 1.06
N VAL A 44 -7.90 -15.92 1.44
CA VAL A 44 -7.79 -14.45 1.59
C VAL A 44 -6.85 -13.86 0.57
N LEU A 45 -7.32 -12.83 -0.13
CA LEU A 45 -6.50 -11.90 -0.90
C LEU A 45 -6.55 -10.53 -0.21
N PHE A 46 -5.41 -10.09 0.30
CA PHE A 46 -5.26 -8.82 1.02
C PHE A 46 -4.41 -7.86 0.20
N VAL A 47 -5.01 -6.78 -0.30
CA VAL A 47 -4.39 -5.87 -1.25
C VAL A 47 -4.48 -4.41 -0.84
N CYS A 48 -3.47 -3.65 -1.20
CA CYS A 48 -3.41 -2.20 -1.09
C CYS A 48 -2.50 -1.64 -2.18
N GLY A 49 -2.22 -0.36 -2.14
CA GLY A 49 -1.30 0.28 -3.06
C GLY A 49 -1.12 1.76 -2.75
N ALA A 50 -0.16 2.37 -3.41
CA ALA A 50 0.09 3.80 -3.32
C ALA A 50 -0.71 4.57 -4.37
N ASP A 51 -1.41 5.61 -3.96
CA ASP A 51 -2.07 6.56 -4.87
C ASP A 51 -1.05 7.62 -5.30
N GLU A 52 -0.63 7.52 -6.57
CA GLU A 52 0.40 8.39 -7.15
C GLU A 52 -0.19 9.53 -7.98
N HIS A 53 -1.48 9.66 -8.04
CA HIS A 53 -2.18 10.68 -8.81
C HIS A 53 -2.79 11.75 -7.91
N GLY A 54 -3.08 12.91 -8.54
CA GLY A 54 -3.77 14.00 -7.89
C GLY A 54 -2.86 15.10 -7.37
N THR A 55 -3.50 16.17 -6.92
CA THR A 55 -2.86 17.40 -6.45
C THR A 55 -1.83 17.21 -5.33
N PRO A 56 -2.05 16.34 -4.33
CA PRO A 56 -1.07 16.19 -3.25
C PRO A 56 0.33 15.77 -3.72
N ALA A 57 0.42 14.86 -4.68
CA ALA A 57 1.71 14.42 -5.23
C ALA A 57 2.38 15.54 -6.05
N VAL A 58 1.59 16.27 -6.85
CA VAL A 58 2.10 17.38 -7.67
C VAL A 58 2.65 18.51 -6.79
N VAL A 59 1.90 18.91 -5.77
CA VAL A 59 2.32 19.96 -4.84
C VAL A 59 3.55 19.53 -4.05
N GLY A 60 3.58 18.29 -3.57
CA GLY A 60 4.73 17.75 -2.85
C GLY A 60 6.00 17.70 -3.70
N ALA A 61 5.89 17.24 -4.93
CA ALA A 61 7.01 17.19 -5.88
C ALA A 61 7.56 18.60 -6.17
N ALA A 62 6.69 19.56 -6.39
CA ALA A 62 7.06 20.95 -6.62
C ALA A 62 7.77 21.56 -5.41
N ALA A 63 7.28 21.27 -4.20
CA ALA A 63 7.87 21.77 -2.96
C ALA A 63 9.29 21.23 -2.72
N GLU A 64 9.56 19.98 -3.14
CA GLU A 64 10.90 19.37 -3.03
C GLU A 64 11.79 19.64 -4.26
N GLY A 65 11.26 20.29 -5.30
CA GLY A 65 11.99 20.56 -6.54
C GLY A 65 12.31 19.30 -7.33
N LEU A 66 11.52 18.25 -7.20
CA LEU A 66 11.71 16.96 -7.87
C LEU A 66 10.73 16.75 -9.03
N PRO A 67 11.16 16.05 -10.11
CA PRO A 67 10.23 15.52 -11.08
C PRO A 67 9.22 14.60 -10.39
N ILE A 68 7.95 14.62 -10.84
CA ILE A 68 6.86 13.86 -10.20
C ILE A 68 7.15 12.36 -10.10
N ILE A 69 7.80 11.79 -11.10
CA ILE A 69 8.15 10.35 -11.11
C ILE A 69 9.18 10.03 -10.02
N GLU A 70 10.20 10.87 -9.87
CA GLU A 70 11.23 10.68 -8.84
C GLU A 70 10.65 10.85 -7.43
N TYR A 71 9.80 11.86 -7.25
CA TYR A 71 9.08 12.10 -6.00
C TYR A 71 8.22 10.89 -5.62
N ASN A 72 7.41 10.40 -6.56
CA ASN A 72 6.56 9.23 -6.33
C ASN A 72 7.37 7.97 -6.00
N ASN A 73 8.48 7.74 -6.69
CA ASN A 73 9.37 6.61 -6.40
C ASN A 73 9.98 6.71 -5.00
N LYS A 74 10.44 7.89 -4.61
CA LYS A 74 11.00 8.14 -3.28
C LYS A 74 10.03 7.75 -2.16
N TYR A 75 8.80 8.25 -2.22
CA TYR A 75 7.82 7.99 -1.18
C TYR A 75 7.22 6.59 -1.25
N TYR A 76 7.07 6.03 -2.44
CA TYR A 76 6.67 4.63 -2.58
C TYR A 76 7.66 3.67 -1.89
N GLU A 77 8.95 3.89 -2.06
CA GLU A 77 9.97 3.08 -1.37
C GLU A 77 9.90 3.24 0.16
N LYS A 78 9.61 4.43 0.65
CA LYS A 78 9.38 4.67 2.09
C LYS A 78 8.12 3.94 2.59
N HIS A 79 7.05 3.94 1.81
CA HIS A 79 5.84 3.17 2.14
C HIS A 79 6.12 1.67 2.18
N LEU A 80 6.85 1.13 1.20
CA LEU A 80 7.25 -0.28 1.20
C LEU A 80 8.10 -0.65 2.41
N ARG A 81 9.00 0.23 2.83
CA ARG A 81 9.79 0.03 4.04
C ARG A 81 8.90 -0.06 5.27
N ALA A 82 7.96 0.86 5.43
CA ALA A 82 7.01 0.84 6.54
C ALA A 82 6.16 -0.45 6.54
N VAL A 83 5.68 -0.88 5.38
CA VAL A 83 4.93 -2.14 5.22
C VAL A 83 5.76 -3.33 5.71
N ARG A 84 7.05 -3.37 5.37
CA ARG A 84 7.96 -4.43 5.83
C ARG A 84 8.25 -4.34 7.33
N ASP A 85 8.56 -3.15 7.83
CA ASP A 85 8.94 -2.95 9.23
C ASP A 85 7.80 -3.29 10.20
N PHE A 86 6.56 -3.03 9.80
CA PHE A 86 5.36 -3.41 10.54
C PHE A 86 4.84 -4.80 10.21
N ASN A 87 5.55 -5.54 9.37
CA ASN A 87 5.18 -6.90 8.95
C ASN A 87 3.73 -7.02 8.48
N LEU A 88 3.27 -6.05 7.71
CA LEU A 88 1.92 -6.05 7.13
C LEU A 88 1.83 -7.15 6.05
N SER A 89 0.84 -8.00 6.16
CA SER A 89 0.73 -9.22 5.35
C SER A 89 -0.04 -9.02 4.03
N PHE A 90 0.15 -7.90 3.36
CA PHE A 90 -0.42 -7.71 2.03
C PHE A 90 0.05 -8.78 1.05
N ASP A 91 -0.88 -9.32 0.27
CA ASP A 91 -0.55 -10.17 -0.88
C ASP A 91 -0.14 -9.32 -2.08
N LEU A 92 -0.64 -8.10 -2.17
CA LEU A 92 -0.25 -7.12 -3.18
C LEU A 92 -0.26 -5.70 -2.61
N TYR A 93 0.87 -5.01 -2.75
CA TYR A 93 0.97 -3.56 -2.54
C TYR A 93 1.37 -2.91 -3.87
N GLY A 94 0.37 -2.40 -4.60
CA GLY A 94 0.52 -1.92 -5.96
C GLY A 94 0.85 -0.43 -6.06
N ARG A 95 0.81 0.05 -7.30
CA ARG A 95 1.00 1.47 -7.67
C ARG A 95 -0.03 1.86 -8.71
N THR A 96 -0.60 3.06 -8.58
CA THR A 96 -1.60 3.56 -9.55
C THR A 96 -0.97 4.12 -10.83
N HIS A 97 0.30 4.54 -10.80
CA HIS A 97 0.98 5.14 -11.96
C HIS A 97 1.41 4.12 -13.02
N ARG A 98 1.58 2.86 -12.68
CA ARG A 98 2.03 1.87 -13.66
C ARG A 98 0.91 1.50 -14.60
N LYS A 99 1.12 1.76 -15.89
CA LYS A 99 0.32 1.12 -16.95
C LYS A 99 0.29 -0.38 -16.70
N THR A 100 -0.89 -0.87 -16.48
CA THR A 100 -1.22 -2.25 -16.23
C THR A 100 -0.56 -3.18 -17.24
N GLY A 101 0.26 -4.05 -16.80
CA GLY A 101 0.89 -5.09 -17.65
C GLY A 101 1.71 -6.09 -16.87
N LYS A 102 2.27 -5.68 -15.76
CA LYS A 102 2.97 -6.62 -14.88
C LYS A 102 2.71 -6.22 -13.43
N VAL A 103 1.78 -6.92 -12.84
CA VAL A 103 1.73 -7.01 -11.39
C VAL A 103 3.08 -7.57 -10.97
N ASN A 104 3.92 -6.72 -10.39
CA ASN A 104 5.14 -7.23 -9.78
C ASN A 104 4.71 -8.08 -8.59
N SER A 105 4.66 -9.38 -8.81
CA SER A 105 4.36 -10.39 -7.81
C SER A 105 5.46 -10.54 -6.74
N ARG A 106 6.26 -9.51 -6.52
CA ARG A 106 7.21 -9.48 -5.41
C ARG A 106 6.65 -8.62 -4.32
N ILE A 107 5.75 -9.24 -3.61
CA ILE A 107 5.43 -8.78 -2.30
C ILE A 107 6.10 -9.71 -1.33
N ILE A 108 7.00 -9.09 -0.61
CA ILE A 108 7.50 -9.46 0.70
C ILE A 108 7.56 -10.96 0.95
#